data_f4136c0b9e6a92a0fd3dfbe061c7c946
#
_entry.id   f4136c0b9e6a92a0fd3dfbe061c7c946
#
_cell.length_a   1.000
_cell.length_b   1.000
_cell.length_c   1.000
_cell.angle_alpha   90.00
_cell.angle_beta   90.00
_cell.angle_gamma   90.00
#
_symmetry.space_group_name_H-M   'P 1'
#
loop_
_entity.id
_entity.type
_entity.pdbx_description
1 polymer ?
#
loop_
_entity_poly.entity_id
_entity_poly.type
_entity_poly.pdbx_seq_one_letter_code
_entity_poly.pdbx_strand_id
1 'polypeptide(L)'
;MDLARDETIRTTPEAAQLRIALGWRNKPRMTRLKAFWVARRAILNEMRSIENVVRAILREAGIKLGKPPRPAFAQRVRELAGTDALVMPLVEPLLAILATMLRELARLTKQVLDIVRTEKVCRRLMGVPGVGPITALTFRATIDRPDRFRRSRQVGAHLGLTPTRYQSGETDMQGKISRCGDELARTALYEAAHTLLVRSRKWSSLRAWGMKIAKQRGMARARVAVARKLAVVLHRMWSDETEFRFGKEPGTPAAA
;
A
#
# COMPACT_ATOMS: atom_id res chain seq x y z
N MET A 1 -14.98 -21.94 -19.03
CA MET A 1 -14.18 -21.38 -20.13
C MET A 1 -12.71 -21.45 -19.75
N ASP A 2 -12.17 -22.37 -20.17
CA ASP A 2 -10.97 -23.20 -20.35
C ASP A 2 -9.67 -22.70 -19.71
N LEU A 3 -9.38 -23.27 -18.53
CA LEU A 3 -8.04 -23.24 -17.89
C LEU A 3 -6.98 -23.97 -18.76
N ALA A 4 -7.39 -24.91 -19.62
CA ALA A 4 -6.52 -25.65 -20.53
C ALA A 4 -5.94 -24.77 -21.66
N ARG A 5 -6.66 -23.75 -22.13
CA ARG A 5 -6.16 -22.78 -23.13
C ARG A 5 -5.02 -21.91 -22.59
N ASP A 6 -4.99 -21.66 -21.30
CA ASP A 6 -3.96 -20.82 -20.69
C ASP A 6 -2.60 -21.53 -20.55
N GLU A 7 -2.59 -22.87 -20.40
CA GLU A 7 -1.36 -23.67 -20.35
C GLU A 7 -0.72 -23.85 -21.73
N THR A 8 -1.52 -23.99 -22.80
CA THR A 8 -1.01 -24.13 -24.18
C THR A 8 -0.34 -22.84 -24.66
N ILE A 9 -0.86 -21.67 -24.24
CA ILE A 9 -0.25 -20.36 -24.54
C ILE A 9 1.10 -20.17 -23.80
N ARG A 10 1.34 -20.90 -22.70
CA ARG A 10 2.58 -20.82 -21.91
C ARG A 10 3.78 -21.51 -22.55
N THR A 11 3.56 -22.44 -23.46
CA THR A 11 4.59 -23.35 -23.98
C THR A 11 4.99 -23.12 -25.44
N THR A 12 4.28 -22.29 -26.20
CA THR A 12 4.64 -22.02 -27.60
C THR A 12 5.73 -20.95 -27.73
N PRO A 13 6.65 -21.07 -28.73
CA PRO A 13 7.69 -20.06 -29.01
C PRO A 13 7.09 -18.66 -29.31
N GLU A 14 5.92 -18.62 -29.95
CA GLU A 14 5.19 -17.39 -30.27
C GLU A 14 4.63 -16.71 -29.00
N ALA A 15 4.11 -17.47 -28.03
CA ALA A 15 3.70 -16.96 -26.74
C ALA A 15 4.88 -16.39 -25.94
N ALA A 16 6.06 -16.99 -26.09
CA ALA A 16 7.30 -16.49 -25.49
C ALA A 16 7.72 -15.15 -26.13
N GLN A 17 7.62 -15.03 -27.46
CA GLN A 17 7.90 -13.79 -28.19
C GLN A 17 6.87 -12.70 -27.87
N LEU A 18 5.58 -13.02 -27.82
CA LEU A 18 4.50 -12.08 -27.43
C LEU A 18 4.71 -11.57 -25.99
N ARG A 19 5.14 -12.43 -25.08
CA ARG A 19 5.50 -12.08 -23.71
C ARG A 19 6.71 -11.14 -23.63
N ILE A 20 7.68 -11.30 -24.51
CA ILE A 20 8.85 -10.43 -24.63
C ILE A 20 8.42 -9.05 -25.18
N ALA A 21 7.60 -9.03 -26.23
CA ALA A 21 7.07 -7.81 -26.85
C ALA A 21 6.17 -7.01 -25.91
N LEU A 22 5.37 -7.70 -25.08
CA LEU A 22 4.49 -7.07 -24.06
C LEU A 22 5.20 -6.79 -22.73
N GLY A 23 6.52 -6.97 -22.64
CA GLY A 23 7.28 -6.77 -21.40
C GLY A 23 6.97 -7.79 -20.29
N TRP A 24 6.42 -8.96 -20.65
CA TRP A 24 6.02 -10.04 -19.74
C TRP A 24 7.17 -11.01 -19.43
N ARG A 25 8.40 -10.52 -19.40
CA ARG A 25 9.53 -11.36 -19.01
C ARG A 25 9.35 -11.92 -17.60
N ASN A 26 9.21 -13.24 -17.45
CA ASN A 26 9.26 -14.02 -16.21
C ASN A 26 8.53 -13.43 -14.99
N LYS A 27 7.19 -13.32 -15.04
CA LYS A 27 6.39 -12.77 -13.93
C LYS A 27 5.58 -13.78 -13.08
N PRO A 28 5.77 -15.12 -13.11
CA PRO A 28 4.85 -15.98 -12.35
C PRO A 28 4.90 -15.70 -10.83
N ARG A 29 6.10 -15.50 -10.28
CA ARG A 29 6.27 -15.24 -8.83
C ARG A 29 5.80 -13.85 -8.43
N MET A 30 6.11 -12.81 -9.21
CA MET A 30 5.75 -11.42 -8.92
C MET A 30 4.27 -11.14 -9.10
N THR A 31 3.62 -11.77 -10.08
CA THR A 31 2.17 -11.69 -10.27
C THR A 31 1.42 -12.31 -9.08
N ARG A 32 1.90 -13.46 -8.56
CA ARG A 32 1.33 -14.08 -7.35
C ARG A 32 1.45 -13.19 -6.12
N LEU A 33 2.57 -12.51 -5.93
CA LEU A 33 2.75 -11.59 -4.80
C LEU A 33 1.79 -10.40 -4.86
N LYS A 34 1.52 -9.87 -6.05
CA LYS A 34 0.50 -8.84 -6.25
C LYS A 34 -0.91 -9.36 -5.95
N ALA A 35 -1.21 -10.62 -6.30
CA ALA A 35 -2.50 -11.22 -6.03
C ALA A 35 -2.84 -11.25 -4.54
N PHE A 36 -1.88 -11.51 -3.65
CA PHE A 36 -2.09 -11.42 -2.20
C PHE A 36 -2.58 -10.04 -1.77
N TRP A 37 -1.99 -9.00 -2.34
CA TRP A 37 -2.38 -7.63 -2.01
C TRP A 37 -3.78 -7.31 -2.54
N VAL A 38 -4.10 -7.73 -3.77
CA VAL A 38 -5.44 -7.56 -4.38
C VAL A 38 -6.51 -8.28 -3.55
N ALA A 39 -6.29 -9.55 -3.20
CA ALA A 39 -7.19 -10.33 -2.37
C ALA A 39 -7.40 -9.68 -0.99
N ARG A 40 -6.30 -9.26 -0.33
CA ARG A 40 -6.37 -8.58 0.95
C ARG A 40 -7.15 -7.27 0.87
N ARG A 41 -6.94 -6.47 -0.18
CA ARG A 41 -7.65 -5.20 -0.40
C ARG A 41 -9.15 -5.43 -0.63
N ALA A 42 -9.51 -6.46 -1.41
CA ALA A 42 -10.89 -6.84 -1.63
C ALA A 42 -11.59 -7.16 -0.30
N ILE A 43 -11.01 -8.04 0.51
CA ILE A 43 -11.56 -8.37 1.84
C ILE A 43 -11.73 -7.11 2.70
N LEU A 44 -10.74 -6.22 2.75
CA LEU A 44 -10.82 -4.99 3.54
C LEU A 44 -11.91 -4.03 3.07
N ASN A 45 -12.16 -3.96 1.76
CA ASN A 45 -13.21 -3.13 1.20
C ASN A 45 -14.61 -3.69 1.53
N GLU A 46 -14.81 -5.00 1.36
CA GLU A 46 -16.06 -5.66 1.69
C GLU A 46 -16.37 -5.59 3.20
N MET A 47 -15.36 -5.79 4.05
CA MET A 47 -15.53 -5.59 5.50
C MET A 47 -16.01 -4.17 5.81
N ARG A 48 -15.45 -3.16 5.15
CA ARG A 48 -15.89 -1.76 5.35
C ARG A 48 -17.33 -1.55 4.87
N SER A 49 -17.69 -2.16 3.74
CA SER A 49 -19.07 -2.12 3.22
C SER A 49 -20.05 -2.69 4.24
N ILE A 50 -19.78 -3.89 4.75
CA ILE A 50 -20.62 -4.56 5.75
C ILE A 50 -20.67 -3.75 7.06
N GLU A 51 -19.51 -3.23 7.56
CA GLU A 51 -19.48 -2.36 8.73
C GLU A 51 -20.39 -1.13 8.56
N ASN A 52 -20.45 -0.55 7.35
CA ASN A 52 -21.31 0.59 7.05
C ASN A 52 -22.79 0.21 7.02
N VAL A 53 -23.13 -0.97 6.47
CA VAL A 53 -24.52 -1.49 6.48
C VAL A 53 -24.98 -1.71 7.92
N VAL A 54 -24.16 -2.37 8.76
CA VAL A 54 -24.47 -2.56 10.19
C VAL A 54 -24.68 -1.21 10.88
N ARG A 55 -23.83 -0.20 10.62
CA ARG A 55 -24.01 1.15 11.17
C ARG A 55 -25.28 1.82 10.70
N ALA A 56 -25.71 1.58 9.47
CA ALA A 56 -26.97 2.12 8.95
C ALA A 56 -28.17 1.50 9.68
N ILE A 57 -28.22 0.18 9.80
CA ILE A 57 -29.29 -0.54 10.53
C ILE A 57 -29.40 -0.04 11.98
N LEU A 58 -28.26 0.05 12.69
CA LEU A 58 -28.23 0.56 14.07
C LEU A 58 -28.72 2.00 14.17
N ARG A 59 -28.40 2.84 13.19
CA ARG A 59 -28.83 4.24 13.16
C ARG A 59 -30.34 4.37 12.99
N GLU A 60 -30.95 3.57 12.13
CA GLU A 60 -32.42 3.52 11.96
C GLU A 60 -33.12 3.12 13.27
N ALA A 61 -32.49 2.25 14.07
CA ALA A 61 -32.96 1.89 15.41
C ALA A 61 -32.58 2.91 16.51
N GLY A 62 -32.03 4.07 16.15
CA GLY A 62 -31.60 5.11 17.12
C GLY A 62 -30.31 4.77 17.90
N ILE A 63 -29.63 3.68 17.58
CA ILE A 63 -28.45 3.20 18.30
C ILE A 63 -27.17 3.84 17.76
N LYS A 64 -26.43 4.56 18.58
CA LYS A 64 -25.15 5.20 18.23
C LYS A 64 -23.96 4.30 18.56
N LEU A 65 -23.39 3.63 17.55
CA LEU A 65 -22.25 2.71 17.73
C LEU A 65 -20.91 3.42 18.07
N GLY A 66 -20.75 4.68 17.68
CA GLY A 66 -19.44 5.35 17.80
C GLY A 66 -18.40 4.84 16.79
N LYS A 67 -17.11 4.86 17.16
CA LYS A 67 -15.98 4.44 16.32
C LYS A 67 -15.14 3.38 17.02
N PRO A 68 -15.69 2.19 17.32
CA PRO A 68 -14.88 1.12 17.91
C PRO A 68 -13.79 0.67 16.95
N PRO A 69 -12.65 0.18 17.46
CA PRO A 69 -11.65 -0.47 16.63
C PRO A 69 -12.24 -1.74 16.00
N ARG A 70 -11.77 -2.11 14.81
CA ARG A 70 -12.34 -3.23 14.05
C ARG A 70 -12.45 -4.56 14.83
N PRO A 71 -11.44 -4.98 15.62
CA PRO A 71 -11.56 -6.21 16.40
C PRO A 71 -12.69 -6.18 17.45
N ALA A 72 -12.99 -5.00 17.99
CA ALA A 72 -14.05 -4.83 19.00
C ALA A 72 -15.42 -4.46 18.37
N PHE A 73 -15.51 -4.35 17.05
CA PHE A 73 -16.72 -3.88 16.36
C PHE A 73 -17.93 -4.77 16.65
N ALA A 74 -17.82 -6.08 16.45
CA ALA A 74 -18.90 -7.03 16.65
C ALA A 74 -19.34 -7.10 18.13
N GLN A 75 -18.38 -7.11 19.05
CA GLN A 75 -18.67 -7.07 20.48
C GLN A 75 -19.45 -5.81 20.84
N ARG A 76 -19.03 -4.66 20.37
CA ARG A 76 -19.70 -3.39 20.65
C ARG A 76 -21.12 -3.31 20.09
N VAL A 77 -21.35 -3.90 18.91
CA VAL A 77 -22.70 -4.02 18.35
C VAL A 77 -23.60 -4.86 19.25
N ARG A 78 -23.13 -6.04 19.71
CA ARG A 78 -23.90 -6.90 20.62
C ARG A 78 -24.18 -6.26 21.98
N GLU A 79 -23.22 -5.50 22.53
CA GLU A 79 -23.42 -4.76 23.79
C GLU A 79 -24.55 -3.73 23.67
N LEU A 80 -24.68 -3.07 22.53
CA LEU A 80 -25.64 -1.97 22.35
C LEU A 80 -27.01 -2.42 21.83
N ALA A 81 -27.06 -3.47 21.04
CA ALA A 81 -28.27 -3.94 20.37
C ALA A 81 -28.71 -5.35 20.79
N GLY A 82 -27.98 -6.01 21.70
CA GLY A 82 -28.22 -7.41 22.06
C GLY A 82 -29.59 -7.72 22.63
N THR A 83 -30.27 -6.73 23.21
CA THR A 83 -31.63 -6.85 23.76
C THR A 83 -32.70 -6.48 22.73
N ASP A 84 -32.32 -5.94 21.58
CA ASP A 84 -33.27 -5.53 20.54
C ASP A 84 -33.63 -6.72 19.64
N ALA A 85 -34.86 -7.24 19.81
CA ALA A 85 -35.36 -8.41 19.10
C ALA A 85 -35.56 -8.17 17.59
N LEU A 86 -35.65 -6.93 17.14
CA LEU A 86 -35.79 -6.58 15.72
C LEU A 86 -34.45 -6.36 15.05
N VAL A 87 -33.51 -5.75 15.74
CA VAL A 87 -32.20 -5.38 15.18
C VAL A 87 -31.23 -6.56 15.13
N MET A 88 -31.17 -7.37 16.20
CA MET A 88 -30.18 -8.46 16.29
C MET A 88 -30.29 -9.52 15.19
N PRO A 89 -31.51 -10.00 14.81
CA PRO A 89 -31.64 -10.94 13.69
C PRO A 89 -31.11 -10.39 12.35
N LEU A 90 -31.14 -9.08 12.14
CA LEU A 90 -30.65 -8.43 10.91
C LEU A 90 -29.14 -8.27 10.89
N VAL A 91 -28.53 -7.99 12.04
CA VAL A 91 -27.08 -7.70 12.10
C VAL A 91 -26.22 -8.92 12.40
N GLU A 92 -26.73 -9.94 13.11
CA GLU A 92 -25.94 -11.11 13.50
C GLU A 92 -25.36 -11.89 12.30
N PRO A 93 -26.09 -12.13 11.18
CA PRO A 93 -25.52 -12.72 9.98
C PRO A 93 -24.35 -11.89 9.41
N LEU A 94 -24.46 -10.57 9.42
CA LEU A 94 -23.42 -9.66 8.95
C LEU A 94 -22.18 -9.71 9.86
N LEU A 95 -22.38 -9.81 11.18
CA LEU A 95 -21.28 -9.97 12.14
C LEU A 95 -20.57 -11.31 11.98
N ALA A 96 -21.29 -12.40 11.66
CA ALA A 96 -20.72 -13.71 11.38
C ALA A 96 -19.83 -13.68 10.11
N ILE A 97 -20.29 -13.00 9.05
CA ILE A 97 -19.50 -12.77 7.84
C ILE A 97 -18.22 -11.97 8.17
N LEU A 98 -18.34 -10.87 8.92
CA LEU A 98 -17.18 -10.06 9.35
C LEU A 98 -16.18 -10.89 10.14
N ALA A 99 -16.61 -11.76 11.05
CA ALA A 99 -15.74 -12.64 11.82
C ALA A 99 -14.96 -13.61 10.90
N THR A 100 -15.61 -14.16 9.90
CA THR A 100 -14.96 -15.03 8.90
C THR A 100 -13.96 -14.24 8.06
N MET A 101 -14.32 -13.06 7.58
CA MET A 101 -13.40 -12.18 6.83
C MET A 101 -12.18 -11.77 7.66
N LEU A 102 -12.32 -11.52 8.94
CA LEU A 102 -11.21 -11.22 9.85
C LEU A 102 -10.22 -12.38 9.95
N ARG A 103 -10.72 -13.62 10.06
CA ARG A 103 -9.87 -14.83 10.09
C ARG A 103 -9.08 -14.99 8.78
N GLU A 104 -9.75 -14.85 7.64
CA GLU A 104 -9.11 -14.98 6.33
C GLU A 104 -8.10 -13.85 6.08
N LEU A 105 -8.42 -12.63 6.50
CA LEU A 105 -7.49 -11.50 6.45
C LEU A 105 -6.23 -11.76 7.29
N ALA A 106 -6.38 -12.33 8.48
CA ALA A 106 -5.26 -12.70 9.33
C ALA A 106 -4.40 -13.80 8.68
N ARG A 107 -5.04 -14.81 8.04
CA ARG A 107 -4.35 -15.89 7.30
C ARG A 107 -3.53 -15.33 6.13
N LEU A 108 -4.12 -14.47 5.30
CA LEU A 108 -3.41 -13.82 4.20
C LEU A 108 -2.27 -12.93 4.70
N THR A 109 -2.49 -12.21 5.79
CA THR A 109 -1.45 -11.37 6.38
C THR A 109 -0.28 -12.20 6.89
N LYS A 110 -0.53 -13.34 7.52
CA LYS A 110 0.52 -14.28 7.96
C LYS A 110 1.35 -14.78 6.76
N GLN A 111 0.69 -15.20 5.67
CA GLN A 111 1.39 -15.64 4.45
C GLN A 111 2.30 -14.54 3.87
N VAL A 112 1.82 -13.29 3.84
CA VAL A 112 2.65 -12.14 3.42
C VAL A 112 3.86 -11.96 4.32
N LEU A 113 3.68 -12.06 5.65
CA LEU A 113 4.77 -11.94 6.61
C LEU A 113 5.80 -13.04 6.44
N ASP A 114 5.38 -14.27 6.20
CA ASP A 114 6.28 -15.41 6.00
C ASP A 114 7.12 -15.23 4.72
N ILE A 115 6.53 -14.74 3.63
CA ILE A 115 7.26 -14.39 2.41
C ILE A 115 8.29 -13.28 2.68
N VAL A 116 7.88 -12.22 3.35
CA VAL A 116 8.76 -11.06 3.62
C VAL A 116 9.93 -11.41 4.52
N ARG A 117 9.74 -12.32 5.47
CA ARG A 117 10.81 -12.80 6.37
C ARG A 117 11.93 -13.52 5.62
N THR A 118 11.64 -14.21 4.54
CA THR A 118 12.62 -14.93 3.72
C THR A 118 13.29 -14.03 2.67
N GLU A 119 12.65 -12.95 2.25
CA GLU A 119 13.14 -12.05 1.20
C GLU A 119 14.11 -10.99 1.74
N LYS A 120 15.41 -11.11 1.45
CA LYS A 120 16.46 -10.17 1.89
C LYS A 120 16.14 -8.71 1.51
N VAL A 121 15.66 -8.50 0.27
CA VAL A 121 15.31 -7.16 -0.23
C VAL A 121 14.18 -6.55 0.60
N CYS A 122 13.10 -7.30 0.85
CA CYS A 122 11.97 -6.79 1.65
C CYS A 122 12.41 -6.41 3.06
N ARG A 123 13.24 -7.24 3.71
CA ARG A 123 13.80 -6.94 5.04
C ARG A 123 14.59 -5.62 5.05
N ARG A 124 15.46 -5.43 4.04
CA ARG A 124 16.22 -4.17 3.88
C ARG A 124 15.29 -2.96 3.71
N LEU A 125 14.27 -3.06 2.84
CA LEU A 125 13.32 -1.97 2.60
C LEU A 125 12.50 -1.61 3.85
N MET A 126 12.18 -2.59 4.69
CA MET A 126 11.49 -2.36 5.97
C MET A 126 12.32 -1.61 7.01
N GLY A 127 13.62 -1.46 6.83
CA GLY A 127 14.45 -0.57 7.63
C GLY A 127 14.06 0.91 7.51
N VAL A 128 13.30 1.28 6.47
CA VAL A 128 12.79 2.64 6.31
C VAL A 128 11.57 2.86 7.20
N PRO A 129 11.56 3.89 8.07
CA PRO A 129 10.40 4.19 8.91
C PRO A 129 9.14 4.40 8.07
N GLY A 130 8.06 3.75 8.47
CA GLY A 130 6.77 3.79 7.76
C GLY A 130 6.61 2.73 6.66
N VAL A 131 7.67 2.05 6.26
CA VAL A 131 7.61 0.96 5.28
C VAL A 131 7.37 -0.37 5.99
N GLY A 132 6.16 -0.87 5.90
CA GLY A 132 5.77 -2.17 6.43
C GLY A 132 5.93 -3.31 5.42
N PRO A 133 5.64 -4.57 5.83
CA PRO A 133 5.77 -5.77 4.99
C PRO A 133 5.02 -5.65 3.66
N ILE A 134 3.80 -5.14 3.70
CA ILE A 134 2.95 -4.97 2.51
C ILE A 134 3.57 -3.97 1.54
N THR A 135 4.05 -2.82 2.03
CA THR A 135 4.68 -1.81 1.18
C THR A 135 5.97 -2.35 0.57
N ALA A 136 6.82 -3.00 1.35
CA ALA A 136 8.06 -3.59 0.88
C ALA A 136 7.81 -4.64 -0.21
N LEU A 137 6.87 -5.55 0.02
CA LEU A 137 6.52 -6.59 -0.93
C LEU A 137 5.89 -6.03 -2.21
N THR A 138 4.97 -5.06 -2.09
CA THR A 138 4.33 -4.41 -3.24
C THR A 138 5.35 -3.66 -4.07
N PHE A 139 6.24 -2.91 -3.43
CA PHE A 139 7.33 -2.21 -4.11
C PHE A 139 8.26 -3.19 -4.84
N ARG A 140 8.70 -4.26 -4.15
CA ARG A 140 9.52 -5.34 -4.72
C ARG A 140 8.85 -5.98 -5.94
N ALA A 141 7.55 -6.28 -5.83
CA ALA A 141 6.77 -6.89 -6.90
C ALA A 141 6.53 -5.96 -8.11
N THR A 142 6.45 -4.65 -7.88
CA THR A 142 6.20 -3.68 -8.96
C THR A 142 7.48 -3.31 -9.70
N ILE A 143 8.58 -3.14 -9.00
CA ILE A 143 9.88 -2.81 -9.60
C ILE A 143 10.48 -4.03 -10.30
N ASP A 144 10.30 -5.23 -9.72
CA ASP A 144 10.80 -6.53 -10.22
C ASP A 144 12.33 -6.61 -10.23
N ARG A 145 13.02 -5.76 -10.96
CA ARG A 145 14.48 -5.64 -11.01
C ARG A 145 14.91 -4.18 -10.97
N PRO A 146 15.88 -3.80 -10.11
CA PRO A 146 16.32 -2.42 -9.98
C PRO A 146 17.07 -1.90 -11.20
N ASP A 147 17.81 -2.77 -11.90
CA ASP A 147 18.58 -2.47 -13.12
C ASP A 147 17.75 -1.98 -14.31
N ARG A 148 16.41 -2.16 -14.28
CA ARG A 148 15.49 -1.60 -15.28
C ARG A 148 15.52 -0.06 -15.32
N PHE A 149 15.98 0.58 -14.27
CA PHE A 149 15.99 2.02 -14.16
C PHE A 149 17.43 2.54 -14.09
N ARG A 150 17.85 3.25 -15.12
CA ARG A 150 19.18 3.90 -15.15
C ARG A 150 19.40 4.88 -13.99
N ARG A 151 18.32 5.52 -13.52
CA ARG A 151 18.35 6.48 -12.42
C ARG A 151 17.17 6.24 -11.49
N SER A 152 17.41 6.18 -10.19
CA SER A 152 16.35 5.97 -9.18
C SER A 152 15.21 7.00 -9.26
N ARG A 153 15.46 8.20 -9.79
CA ARG A 153 14.42 9.23 -10.00
C ARG A 153 13.32 8.80 -10.97
N GLN A 154 13.61 7.92 -11.92
CA GLN A 154 12.65 7.41 -12.91
C GLN A 154 11.55 6.55 -12.27
N VAL A 155 11.84 5.93 -11.11
CA VAL A 155 10.87 5.12 -10.38
C VAL A 155 9.65 5.93 -9.94
N GLY A 156 9.86 7.19 -9.54
CA GLY A 156 8.76 8.10 -9.19
C GLY A 156 7.80 8.36 -10.37
N ALA A 157 8.33 8.50 -11.58
CA ALA A 157 7.55 8.65 -12.81
C ALA A 157 6.84 7.35 -13.18
N HIS A 158 7.55 6.21 -13.13
CA HIS A 158 6.99 4.88 -13.39
C HIS A 158 5.78 4.55 -12.50
N LEU A 159 5.78 5.06 -11.27
CA LEU A 159 4.69 4.90 -10.31
C LEU A 159 3.62 6.00 -10.40
N GLY A 160 3.75 6.93 -11.35
CA GLY A 160 2.81 8.03 -11.52
C GLY A 160 2.75 9.02 -10.35
N LEU A 161 3.87 9.17 -9.63
CA LEU A 161 4.03 10.12 -8.53
C LEU A 161 4.66 11.46 -8.96
N THR A 162 4.91 11.64 -10.26
CA THR A 162 5.35 12.91 -10.82
C THR A 162 4.16 13.73 -11.30
N PRO A 163 4.22 15.07 -11.20
CA PRO A 163 3.20 15.94 -11.75
C PRO A 163 3.09 15.78 -13.26
N THR A 164 1.88 15.89 -13.78
CA THR A 164 1.65 16.15 -15.19
C THR A 164 2.12 17.58 -15.50
N ARG A 165 2.65 17.79 -16.69
CA ARG A 165 3.08 19.10 -17.15
C ARG A 165 2.32 19.44 -18.41
N TYR A 166 1.68 20.58 -18.40
CA TYR A 166 0.99 21.13 -19.56
C TYR A 166 1.84 22.28 -20.07
N GLN A 167 2.52 22.05 -21.18
CA GLN A 167 3.31 23.06 -21.88
C GLN A 167 2.71 23.33 -23.25
N SER A 168 2.36 24.58 -23.50
CA SER A 168 1.93 25.06 -24.81
C SER A 168 2.37 26.52 -24.95
N GLY A 169 3.30 26.78 -25.87
CA GLY A 169 3.87 28.12 -26.03
C GLY A 169 4.48 28.65 -24.73
N GLU A 170 4.05 29.81 -24.28
CA GLU A 170 4.49 30.46 -23.04
C GLU A 170 3.88 29.86 -21.76
N THR A 171 2.88 28.99 -21.90
CA THR A 171 2.18 28.42 -20.75
C THR A 171 2.92 27.18 -20.25
N ASP A 172 3.41 27.20 -19.00
CA ASP A 172 3.99 26.05 -18.31
C ASP A 172 3.29 25.82 -16.97
N MET A 173 2.27 24.96 -16.95
CA MET A 173 1.51 24.66 -15.74
C MET A 173 1.79 23.25 -15.24
N GLN A 174 2.08 23.14 -13.92
CA GLN A 174 2.16 21.87 -13.22
C GLN A 174 0.77 21.42 -12.77
N GLY A 175 0.33 20.28 -13.29
CA GLY A 175 -0.91 19.63 -12.87
C GLY A 175 -0.75 18.77 -11.63
N LYS A 176 -1.77 17.95 -11.38
CA LYS A 176 -1.75 16.89 -10.36
C LYS A 176 -0.76 15.79 -10.77
N ILE A 177 -0.49 14.83 -9.87
CA ILE A 177 0.31 13.65 -10.22
C ILE A 177 -0.33 12.88 -11.38
N SER A 178 0.48 12.33 -12.28
CA SER A 178 0.02 11.68 -13.51
C SER A 178 -0.85 10.45 -13.26
N ARG A 179 -0.68 9.78 -12.11
CA ARG A 179 -1.33 8.51 -11.76
C ARG A 179 -1.12 7.38 -12.77
N CYS A 180 -0.26 7.56 -13.76
CA CYS A 180 0.16 6.49 -14.65
C CYS A 180 0.95 5.43 -13.87
N GLY A 181 0.80 4.16 -14.23
CA GLY A 181 1.50 3.06 -13.56
C GLY A 181 0.70 2.39 -12.44
N ASP A 182 1.40 1.62 -11.61
CA ASP A 182 0.79 0.73 -10.62
C ASP A 182 0.11 1.48 -9.47
N GLU A 183 -1.22 1.43 -9.42
CA GLU A 183 -2.01 2.06 -8.37
C GLU A 183 -1.73 1.48 -6.99
N LEU A 184 -1.51 0.15 -6.93
CA LEU A 184 -1.29 -0.55 -5.67
C LEU A 184 0.01 -0.09 -5.00
N ALA A 185 1.08 0.00 -5.78
CA ALA A 185 2.37 0.50 -5.30
C ALA A 185 2.30 1.97 -4.90
N ARG A 186 1.58 2.79 -5.68
CA ARG A 186 1.36 4.19 -5.35
C ARG A 186 0.60 4.36 -4.04
N THR A 187 -0.48 3.60 -3.83
CA THR A 187 -1.27 3.60 -2.59
C THR A 187 -0.42 3.14 -1.41
N ALA A 188 0.34 2.04 -1.54
CA ALA A 188 1.20 1.52 -0.49
C ALA A 188 2.29 2.54 -0.08
N LEU A 189 2.88 3.23 -1.05
CA LEU A 189 3.87 4.29 -0.77
C LEU A 189 3.23 5.52 -0.13
N TYR A 190 2.01 5.87 -0.49
CA TYR A 190 1.28 6.97 0.14
C TYR A 190 0.94 6.65 1.61
N GLU A 191 0.53 5.42 1.90
CA GLU A 191 0.28 4.94 3.26
C GLU A 191 1.58 4.89 4.09
N ALA A 192 2.68 4.44 3.49
CA ALA A 192 4.00 4.47 4.11
C ALA A 192 4.45 5.89 4.43
N ALA A 193 4.24 6.83 3.51
CA ALA A 193 4.52 8.25 3.74
C ALA A 193 3.66 8.83 4.86
N HIS A 194 2.38 8.47 4.93
CA HIS A 194 1.51 8.86 6.04
C HIS A 194 2.03 8.33 7.37
N THR A 195 2.38 7.05 7.42
CA THR A 195 2.91 6.41 8.64
C THR A 195 4.22 7.06 9.08
N LEU A 196 5.13 7.35 8.13
CA LEU A 196 6.38 8.06 8.41
C LEU A 196 6.13 9.44 9.02
N LEU A 197 5.22 10.23 8.44
CA LEU A 197 4.98 11.60 8.89
C LEU A 197 4.23 11.68 10.22
N VAL A 198 3.23 10.81 10.43
CA VAL A 198 2.28 10.91 11.55
C VAL A 198 2.61 9.98 12.71
N ARG A 199 3.03 8.73 12.42
CA ARG A 199 3.17 7.68 13.44
C ARG A 199 4.61 7.38 13.83
N SER A 200 5.60 7.67 12.97
CA SER A 200 7.00 7.37 13.28
C SER A 200 7.49 8.26 14.41
N ARG A 201 7.99 7.64 15.47
CA ARG A 201 8.68 8.35 16.59
C ARG A 201 10.15 8.58 16.28
N LYS A 202 10.75 7.73 15.45
CA LYS A 202 12.17 7.80 15.12
C LYS A 202 12.42 8.97 14.17
N TRP A 203 13.36 9.81 14.54
CA TRP A 203 13.76 10.95 13.69
C TRP A 203 14.39 10.47 12.38
N SER A 204 14.16 11.21 11.29
CA SER A 204 14.90 11.05 10.03
C SER A 204 14.84 12.34 9.23
N SER A 205 15.89 12.61 8.46
CA SER A 205 15.95 13.77 7.56
C SER A 205 14.80 13.78 6.55
N LEU A 206 14.34 12.59 6.13
CA LEU A 206 13.19 12.45 5.25
C LEU A 206 11.87 12.89 5.91
N ARG A 207 11.68 12.53 7.20
CA ARG A 207 10.52 12.99 7.98
C ARG A 207 10.55 14.50 8.20
N ALA A 208 11.71 15.03 8.59
CA ALA A 208 11.89 16.48 8.80
C ALA A 208 11.59 17.28 7.53
N TRP A 209 12.11 16.84 6.38
CA TRP A 209 11.80 17.43 5.09
C TRP A 209 10.31 17.35 4.73
N GLY A 210 9.68 16.21 4.95
CA GLY A 210 8.25 16.03 4.71
C GLY A 210 7.37 16.92 5.60
N MET A 211 7.75 17.09 6.87
CA MET A 211 7.05 17.99 7.80
C MET A 211 7.20 19.47 7.41
N LYS A 212 8.38 19.87 6.86
CA LYS A 212 8.56 21.22 6.31
C LYS A 212 7.58 21.49 5.15
N ILE A 213 7.40 20.50 4.24
CA ILE A 213 6.40 20.60 3.17
C ILE A 213 4.98 20.64 3.74
N ALA A 214 4.67 19.83 4.78
CA ALA A 214 3.36 19.81 5.40
C ALA A 214 2.98 21.18 5.99
N LYS A 215 3.95 21.86 6.62
CA LYS A 215 3.78 23.20 7.17
C LYS A 215 3.48 24.25 6.07
N GLN A 216 4.13 24.13 4.91
CA GLN A 216 4.00 25.13 3.82
C GLN A 216 2.83 24.85 2.87
N ARG A 217 2.54 23.57 2.56
CA ARG A 217 1.64 23.16 1.47
C ARG A 217 0.54 22.19 1.91
N GLY A 218 0.45 21.91 3.19
CA GLY A 218 -0.51 20.99 3.78
C GLY A 218 -0.09 19.51 3.71
N MET A 219 -0.67 18.72 4.61
CA MET A 219 -0.31 17.31 4.83
C MET A 219 -0.57 16.42 3.61
N ALA A 220 -1.63 16.68 2.83
CA ALA A 220 -1.95 15.89 1.64
C ALA A 220 -0.84 15.95 0.57
N ARG A 221 -0.34 17.15 0.29
CA ARG A 221 0.77 17.37 -0.66
C ARG A 221 2.10 16.82 -0.11
N ALA A 222 2.33 16.96 1.20
CA ALA A 222 3.51 16.39 1.85
C ALA A 222 3.57 14.86 1.72
N ARG A 223 2.45 14.16 1.92
CA ARG A 223 2.39 12.70 1.75
C ARG A 223 2.76 12.26 0.34
N VAL A 224 2.26 12.95 -0.68
CA VAL A 224 2.60 12.65 -2.08
C VAL A 224 4.08 12.90 -2.37
N ALA A 225 4.61 14.03 -1.90
CA ALA A 225 6.03 14.36 -2.06
C ALA A 225 6.93 13.32 -1.38
N VAL A 226 6.60 12.94 -0.15
CA VAL A 226 7.31 11.91 0.62
C VAL A 226 7.18 10.53 -0.05
N ALA A 227 6.00 10.15 -0.53
CA ALA A 227 5.80 8.90 -1.27
C ALA A 227 6.71 8.81 -2.51
N ARG A 228 6.81 9.91 -3.28
CA ARG A 228 7.76 10.00 -4.40
C ARG A 228 9.21 9.86 -3.96
N LYS A 229 9.59 10.53 -2.87
CA LYS A 229 10.95 10.45 -2.33
C LYS A 229 11.25 9.05 -1.78
N LEU A 230 10.26 8.41 -1.11
CA LEU A 230 10.36 7.02 -0.65
C LEU A 230 10.64 6.07 -1.82
N ALA A 231 9.91 6.19 -2.94
CA ALA A 231 10.16 5.36 -4.11
C ALA A 231 11.63 5.44 -4.59
N VAL A 232 12.21 6.66 -4.59
CA VAL A 232 13.62 6.87 -4.96
C VAL A 232 14.56 6.25 -3.94
N VAL A 233 14.29 6.43 -2.65
CA VAL A 233 15.12 5.89 -1.56
C VAL A 233 15.10 4.37 -1.56
N LEU A 234 13.90 3.75 -1.63
CA LEU A 234 13.75 2.30 -1.66
C LEU A 234 14.46 1.67 -2.86
N HIS A 235 14.35 2.29 -4.02
CA HIS A 235 15.05 1.82 -5.22
C HIS A 235 16.56 1.90 -5.03
N ARG A 236 17.08 3.01 -4.50
CA ARG A 236 18.50 3.20 -4.26
C ARG A 236 19.04 2.19 -3.26
N MET A 237 18.34 1.99 -2.13
CA MET A 237 18.71 0.98 -1.14
C MET A 237 18.77 -0.42 -1.74
N TRP A 238 17.88 -0.71 -2.68
CA TRP A 238 17.87 -2.00 -3.36
C TRP A 238 19.01 -2.12 -4.40
N SER A 239 19.21 -1.10 -5.26
CA SER A 239 20.28 -1.10 -6.27
C SER A 239 21.68 -1.16 -5.66
N ASP A 240 21.91 -0.33 -4.62
CA ASP A 240 23.24 -0.12 -4.02
C ASP A 240 23.47 -1.10 -2.85
N GLU A 241 22.49 -1.95 -2.55
CA GLU A 241 22.48 -2.87 -1.41
C GLU A 241 22.73 -2.22 -0.03
N THR A 242 22.38 -0.95 0.11
CA THR A 242 22.62 -0.15 1.32
C THR A 242 21.43 -0.13 2.26
N GLU A 243 21.68 0.15 3.53
CA GLU A 243 20.66 0.38 4.55
C GLU A 243 20.15 1.82 4.55
N PHE A 244 19.01 2.05 5.22
CA PHE A 244 18.41 3.39 5.32
C PHE A 244 19.28 4.33 6.17
N ARG A 245 19.61 5.48 5.60
CA ARG A 245 20.36 6.53 6.29
C ARG A 245 19.39 7.53 6.91
N PHE A 246 19.36 7.57 8.23
CA PHE A 246 18.47 8.49 8.96
C PHE A 246 18.86 9.96 8.79
N GLY A 247 20.14 10.26 8.52
CA GLY A 247 20.71 11.60 8.50
C GLY A 247 21.13 12.07 9.89
N LYS A 248 21.78 13.22 9.95
CA LYS A 248 22.14 13.86 11.23
C LYS A 248 20.96 14.66 11.77
N GLU A 249 20.67 14.49 13.04
CA GLU A 249 19.69 15.31 13.75
C GLU A 249 20.21 16.75 13.89
N PRO A 250 19.40 17.78 13.64
CA PRO A 250 19.80 19.16 13.88
C PRO A 250 20.16 19.33 15.37
N GLY A 251 21.40 19.71 15.65
CA GLY A 251 21.89 19.90 17.03
C GLY A 251 22.79 18.79 17.57
N THR A 252 23.01 17.69 16.85
CA THR A 252 24.03 16.71 17.25
C THR A 252 25.41 17.20 16.79
N PRO A 253 26.35 17.49 17.72
CA PRO A 253 27.70 17.90 17.35
C PRO A 253 28.36 16.79 16.51
N ALA A 254 29.17 17.19 15.53
CA ALA A 254 30.00 16.24 14.81
C ALA A 254 30.94 15.57 15.82
N ALA A 255 30.87 14.24 15.92
CA ALA A 255 31.88 13.51 16.66
C ALA A 255 33.27 13.86 16.06
N ALA A 256 34.13 14.44 16.88
CA ALA A 256 35.51 14.78 16.54
C ALA A 256 36.32 13.51 16.29
#